data_7f098499ea38dca5a19cc105efb90d8a
#
_entry.id   7f098499ea38dca5a19cc105efb90d8a
#
_cell.length_a   1.000
_cell.length_b   1.000
_cell.length_c   1.000
_cell.angle_alpha   90.00
_cell.angle_beta   90.00
_cell.angle_gamma   90.00
#
_symmetry.space_group_name_H-M   'P 1'
#
loop_
_entity.id
_entity.type
_entity.pdbx_description
1 polymer ?
#
loop_
_entity_poly.entity_id
_entity_poly.type
_entity_poly.pdbx_seq_one_letter_code
_entity_poly.pdbx_strand_id
1 'polypeptide(L)'
;MKEARCLFDEIPVRDVVAWNAVISGYGQSGQFEEALAFFQEMLKANVRPTDSTMVSVLSACAQSGSLELGNWVRSWVEGHGLGSNLRVVNALIDMYSKCEKLDRARDLFDGLKQRNVVSWNVMIGGYTQMSNYKEALALFHLMLRSDIVPNDVTLLGVLPACAHLGALDLGKWIHAYIDKNFRSLNNNSLWTCLIDMYAKCGNIEAAKQVFDGMKVRSLASWNVMISGFATHGYADMAFELFSQMANEGFNPDDITFVGVLSACNHAGLLDIGREYFRSMSHDYDISPKLQHYGIMIDLLGQAGFFDEAESLIRNMEMKPDGAIWGSLLGACKVHKRVELGEFVAERLFKLEPENPGAYVLLSNIYAGAGRWDDVATIRTRLHDKGMKKVPGCTSIEVDNVVHQFLVGDKVHPLSNEIYKMLNEMDRLLDMAGFQPDTSEVLYDIDEELKEGALSHHSEKLAIAFGLISTKPGTTIRIVKNLRVCGNCHSATKLVSKIFNREIIARDRNRFHHFKDGSCSCNDYWLN
;
A
#
# COMPACT_ATOMS: atom_id res chain seq x y z
N MET A 1 -1.26 -30.72 17.43
CA MET A 1 0.18 -31.03 17.50
C MET A 1 0.57 -31.81 18.78
N LYS A 2 -0.05 -31.60 19.95
CA LYS A 2 0.29 -32.37 21.19
C LYS A 2 0.16 -33.88 20.98
N GLU A 3 -0.94 -34.34 20.42
CA GLU A 3 -1.16 -35.76 20.12
C GLU A 3 -0.14 -36.34 19.12
N ALA A 4 0.19 -35.55 18.05
CA ALA A 4 1.21 -35.96 17.09
C ALA A 4 2.60 -36.09 17.73
N ARG A 5 2.93 -35.27 18.71
CA ARG A 5 4.17 -35.37 19.48
C ARG A 5 4.16 -36.63 20.37
N CYS A 6 3.07 -36.91 21.07
CA CYS A 6 2.95 -38.13 21.87
C CYS A 6 3.13 -39.41 21.01
N LEU A 7 2.46 -39.48 19.87
CA LEU A 7 2.62 -40.58 18.93
C LEU A 7 4.06 -40.71 18.40
N PHE A 8 4.71 -39.60 18.10
CA PHE A 8 6.10 -39.59 17.68
C PHE A 8 7.03 -40.10 18.78
N ASP A 9 6.77 -39.75 20.04
CA ASP A 9 7.58 -40.17 21.18
C ASP A 9 7.41 -41.69 21.49
N GLU A 10 6.30 -42.32 21.07
CA GLU A 10 6.05 -43.77 21.17
C GLU A 10 6.76 -44.59 20.07
N ILE A 11 7.27 -43.94 18.99
CA ILE A 11 7.96 -44.64 17.91
C ILE A 11 9.34 -45.14 18.38
N PRO A 12 9.60 -46.44 18.41
CA PRO A 12 10.86 -46.98 18.93
C PRO A 12 12.08 -46.61 18.06
N VAL A 13 11.90 -46.60 16.72
CA VAL A 13 12.94 -46.23 15.75
C VAL A 13 12.38 -45.12 14.86
N ARG A 14 12.85 -43.92 15.06
CA ARG A 14 12.37 -42.72 14.37
C ARG A 14 13.16 -42.51 13.09
N ASP A 15 12.53 -42.78 11.97
CA ASP A 15 13.11 -42.51 10.65
C ASP A 15 12.96 -41.05 10.22
N VAL A 16 13.61 -40.68 9.12
CA VAL A 16 13.54 -39.31 8.58
C VAL A 16 12.12 -38.87 8.21
N VAL A 17 11.24 -39.81 7.87
CA VAL A 17 9.85 -39.50 7.48
C VAL A 17 9.05 -39.07 8.71
N ALA A 18 9.22 -39.78 9.84
CA ALA A 18 8.59 -39.42 11.11
C ALA A 18 9.02 -38.04 11.59
N TRP A 19 10.32 -37.72 11.52
CA TRP A 19 10.83 -36.41 11.83
C TRP A 19 10.24 -35.32 10.92
N ASN A 20 10.25 -35.52 9.60
CA ASN A 20 9.69 -34.58 8.62
C ASN A 20 8.20 -34.34 8.84
N ALA A 21 7.43 -35.38 9.17
CA ALA A 21 6.00 -35.24 9.44
C ALA A 21 5.72 -34.30 10.62
N VAL A 22 6.50 -34.41 11.70
CA VAL A 22 6.33 -33.55 12.88
C VAL A 22 6.82 -32.12 12.61
N ILE A 23 8.00 -31.96 11.99
CA ILE A 23 8.55 -30.64 11.62
C ILE A 23 7.55 -29.90 10.71
N SER A 24 7.06 -30.58 9.67
CA SER A 24 6.07 -30.00 8.74
C SER A 24 4.75 -29.70 9.42
N GLY A 25 4.28 -30.59 10.32
CA GLY A 25 3.06 -30.40 11.09
C GLY A 25 3.12 -29.18 12.02
N TYR A 26 4.23 -28.98 12.72
CA TYR A 26 4.46 -27.77 13.52
C TYR A 26 4.46 -26.51 12.63
N GLY A 27 5.16 -26.56 11.49
CA GLY A 27 5.17 -25.45 10.52
C GLY A 27 3.77 -25.10 10.01
N GLN A 28 2.97 -26.12 9.63
CA GLN A 28 1.59 -25.93 9.14
C GLN A 28 0.62 -25.40 10.21
N SER A 29 0.88 -25.71 11.49
CA SER A 29 0.09 -25.21 12.61
C SER A 29 0.54 -23.84 13.14
N GLY A 30 1.48 -23.17 12.46
CA GLY A 30 1.98 -21.86 12.86
C GLY A 30 2.96 -21.87 14.06
N GLN A 31 3.38 -23.05 14.51
CA GLN A 31 4.31 -23.25 15.63
C GLN A 31 5.75 -23.37 15.08
N PHE A 32 6.27 -22.24 14.54
CA PHE A 32 7.53 -22.24 13.80
C PHE A 32 8.75 -22.47 14.70
N GLU A 33 8.74 -21.93 15.91
CA GLU A 33 9.83 -22.12 16.88
C GLU A 33 9.95 -23.56 17.31
N GLU A 34 8.82 -24.23 17.52
CA GLU A 34 8.77 -25.67 17.83
C GLU A 34 9.27 -26.52 16.65
N ALA A 35 8.90 -26.15 15.42
CA ALA A 35 9.42 -26.83 14.22
C ALA A 35 10.95 -26.75 14.15
N LEU A 36 11.53 -25.58 14.44
CA LEU A 36 12.97 -25.36 14.45
C LEU A 36 13.67 -26.08 15.60
N ALA A 37 13.07 -26.09 16.79
CA ALA A 37 13.58 -26.85 17.93
C ALA A 37 13.58 -28.36 17.63
N PHE A 38 12.53 -28.84 16.98
CA PHE A 38 12.40 -30.24 16.59
C PHE A 38 13.42 -30.67 15.54
N PHE A 39 13.74 -29.78 14.62
CA PHE A 39 14.82 -29.98 13.68
C PHE A 39 16.18 -30.07 14.37
N GLN A 40 16.44 -29.28 15.40
CA GLN A 40 17.67 -29.43 16.20
C GLN A 40 17.74 -30.75 16.96
N GLU A 41 16.59 -31.24 17.47
CA GLU A 41 16.50 -32.59 18.06
C GLU A 41 16.83 -33.69 17.04
N MET A 42 16.32 -33.58 15.81
CA MET A 42 16.65 -34.51 14.71
C MET A 42 18.15 -34.58 14.44
N LEU A 43 18.84 -33.42 14.41
CA LEU A 43 20.28 -33.37 14.24
C LEU A 43 21.05 -34.02 15.40
N LYS A 44 20.61 -33.78 16.65
CA LYS A 44 21.18 -34.43 17.86
C LYS A 44 20.97 -35.95 17.84
N ALA A 45 19.87 -36.41 17.25
CA ALA A 45 19.61 -37.84 17.06
C ALA A 45 20.41 -38.48 15.91
N ASN A 46 21.31 -37.75 15.27
CA ASN A 46 22.12 -38.16 14.12
C ASN A 46 21.27 -38.63 12.92
N VAL A 47 20.03 -38.18 12.79
CA VAL A 47 19.20 -38.48 11.62
C VAL A 47 19.53 -37.46 10.53
N ARG A 48 19.97 -37.97 9.37
CA ARG A 48 20.39 -37.12 8.25
C ARG A 48 19.17 -36.40 7.62
N PRO A 49 19.15 -35.06 7.58
CA PRO A 49 18.08 -34.32 6.89
C PRO A 49 18.05 -34.61 5.39
N THR A 50 16.85 -34.50 4.82
CA THR A 50 16.60 -34.58 3.37
C THR A 50 16.23 -33.21 2.78
N ASP A 51 16.04 -33.17 1.46
CA ASP A 51 15.51 -31.95 0.79
C ASP A 51 14.15 -31.52 1.37
N SER A 52 13.26 -32.49 1.68
CA SER A 52 11.98 -32.21 2.33
C SER A 52 12.12 -31.59 3.71
N THR A 53 13.10 -32.12 4.51
CA THR A 53 13.44 -31.51 5.80
C THR A 53 13.87 -30.05 5.64
N MET A 54 14.78 -29.79 4.68
CA MET A 54 15.30 -28.44 4.44
C MET A 54 14.21 -27.46 4.00
N VAL A 55 13.31 -27.88 3.12
CA VAL A 55 12.16 -27.05 2.69
C VAL A 55 11.27 -26.69 3.88
N SER A 56 10.93 -27.67 4.76
CA SER A 56 10.09 -27.40 5.93
C SER A 56 10.78 -26.46 6.94
N VAL A 57 12.07 -26.67 7.19
CA VAL A 57 12.87 -25.82 8.09
C VAL A 57 13.02 -24.40 7.52
N LEU A 58 13.31 -24.27 6.24
CA LEU A 58 13.42 -22.95 5.58
C LEU A 58 12.08 -22.21 5.59
N SER A 59 10.98 -22.92 5.40
CA SER A 59 9.63 -22.33 5.54
C SER A 59 9.39 -21.83 6.96
N ALA A 60 9.78 -22.58 7.99
CA ALA A 60 9.68 -22.13 9.38
C ALA A 60 10.60 -20.94 9.67
N CYS A 61 11.84 -20.93 9.15
CA CYS A 61 12.75 -19.77 9.24
C CYS A 61 12.15 -18.52 8.59
N ALA A 62 11.52 -18.69 7.42
CA ALA A 62 10.87 -17.59 6.69
C ALA A 62 9.73 -16.96 7.50
N GLN A 63 8.92 -17.76 8.18
CA GLN A 63 7.78 -17.28 8.95
C GLN A 63 8.18 -16.71 10.33
N SER A 64 9.22 -17.26 10.97
CA SER A 64 9.73 -16.75 12.25
C SER A 64 10.74 -15.59 12.11
N GLY A 65 11.17 -15.27 10.88
CA GLY A 65 12.23 -14.27 10.63
C GLY A 65 13.63 -14.73 11.07
N SER A 66 13.84 -16.04 11.28
CA SER A 66 15.10 -16.59 11.77
C SER A 66 16.17 -16.66 10.68
N LEU A 67 16.79 -15.51 10.37
CA LEU A 67 17.83 -15.38 9.33
C LEU A 67 19.10 -16.19 9.66
N GLU A 68 19.51 -16.24 10.92
CA GLU A 68 20.74 -16.95 11.34
C GLU A 68 20.65 -18.44 11.04
N LEU A 69 19.54 -19.07 11.43
CA LEU A 69 19.30 -20.47 11.13
C LEU A 69 19.14 -20.71 9.63
N GLY A 70 18.47 -19.80 8.92
CA GLY A 70 18.38 -19.85 7.45
C GLY A 70 19.74 -19.82 6.77
N ASN A 71 20.69 -18.99 7.23
CA ASN A 71 22.07 -18.96 6.75
C ASN A 71 22.82 -20.27 7.07
N TRP A 72 22.61 -20.83 8.26
CA TRP A 72 23.17 -22.13 8.62
C TRP A 72 22.65 -23.24 7.69
N VAL A 73 21.32 -23.28 7.45
CA VAL A 73 20.72 -24.24 6.52
C VAL A 73 21.30 -24.09 5.11
N ARG A 74 21.50 -22.87 4.63
CA ARG A 74 22.16 -22.61 3.34
C ARG A 74 23.54 -23.25 3.28
N SER A 75 24.40 -22.97 4.27
CA SER A 75 25.74 -23.55 4.33
C SER A 75 25.72 -25.07 4.38
N TRP A 76 24.77 -25.65 5.12
CA TRP A 76 24.57 -27.09 5.18
C TRP A 76 24.14 -27.65 3.81
N VAL A 77 23.21 -27.03 3.12
CA VAL A 77 22.72 -27.40 1.77
C VAL A 77 23.88 -27.37 0.75
N GLU A 78 24.73 -26.34 0.78
CA GLU A 78 25.89 -26.21 -0.09
C GLU A 78 26.93 -27.33 0.20
N GLY A 79 27.23 -27.62 1.47
CA GLY A 79 28.17 -28.66 1.89
C GLY A 79 27.72 -30.08 1.59
N HIS A 80 26.43 -30.33 1.42
CA HIS A 80 25.86 -31.66 1.16
C HIS A 80 25.36 -31.86 -0.29
N GLY A 81 25.69 -30.94 -1.21
CA GLY A 81 25.40 -31.09 -2.64
C GLY A 81 23.93 -30.87 -3.02
N LEU A 82 23.11 -30.30 -2.12
CA LEU A 82 21.71 -29.97 -2.39
C LEU A 82 21.52 -28.57 -3.00
N GLY A 83 22.59 -27.82 -3.21
CA GLY A 83 22.57 -26.48 -3.80
C GLY A 83 22.04 -26.42 -5.24
N SER A 84 21.94 -27.55 -5.93
CA SER A 84 21.30 -27.68 -7.26
C SER A 84 19.84 -28.16 -7.19
N ASN A 85 19.34 -28.52 -6.02
CA ASN A 85 17.95 -28.96 -5.85
C ASN A 85 17.02 -27.73 -5.93
N LEU A 86 16.26 -27.62 -7.01
CA LEU A 86 15.40 -26.47 -7.29
C LEU A 86 14.36 -26.20 -6.18
N ARG A 87 13.82 -27.24 -5.52
CA ARG A 87 12.86 -27.08 -4.41
C ARG A 87 13.53 -26.40 -3.21
N VAL A 88 14.74 -26.81 -2.87
CA VAL A 88 15.51 -26.25 -1.73
C VAL A 88 15.94 -24.81 -2.06
N VAL A 89 16.40 -24.56 -3.29
CA VAL A 89 16.78 -23.19 -3.70
C VAL A 89 15.58 -22.26 -3.70
N ASN A 90 14.42 -22.71 -4.19
CA ASN A 90 13.18 -21.90 -4.11
C ASN A 90 12.79 -21.60 -2.65
N ALA A 91 12.95 -22.57 -1.74
CA ALA A 91 12.70 -22.33 -0.31
C ALA A 91 13.72 -21.36 0.31
N LEU A 92 14.98 -21.37 -0.12
CA LEU A 92 15.98 -20.38 0.28
C LEU A 92 15.63 -18.97 -0.23
N ILE A 93 15.16 -18.85 -1.49
CA ILE A 93 14.71 -17.58 -2.06
C ILE A 93 13.53 -17.04 -1.24
N ASP A 94 12.53 -17.87 -0.91
CA ASP A 94 11.38 -17.47 -0.06
C ASP A 94 11.85 -17.00 1.32
N MET A 95 12.71 -17.79 1.97
CA MET A 95 13.25 -17.46 3.28
C MET A 95 14.00 -16.10 3.27
N TYR A 96 14.90 -15.89 2.30
CA TYR A 96 15.62 -14.63 2.22
C TYR A 96 14.69 -13.46 1.90
N SER A 97 13.70 -13.65 1.05
CA SER A 97 12.69 -12.62 0.74
C SER A 97 11.93 -12.19 1.99
N LYS A 98 11.42 -13.14 2.76
CA LYS A 98 10.66 -12.88 3.99
C LYS A 98 11.51 -12.34 5.15
N CYS A 99 12.82 -12.66 5.15
CA CYS A 99 13.80 -12.08 6.08
C CYS A 99 14.39 -10.74 5.59
N GLU A 100 13.76 -10.07 4.62
CA GLU A 100 14.14 -8.75 4.10
C GLU A 100 15.55 -8.71 3.45
N LYS A 101 16.03 -9.85 2.95
CA LYS A 101 17.33 -9.98 2.26
C LYS A 101 17.13 -10.23 0.76
N LEU A 102 16.39 -9.33 0.09
CA LEU A 102 16.04 -9.46 -1.32
C LEU A 102 17.25 -9.60 -2.25
N ASP A 103 18.37 -8.94 -1.94
CA ASP A 103 19.61 -9.06 -2.74
C ASP A 103 20.10 -10.50 -2.77
N ARG A 104 20.12 -11.18 -1.61
CA ARG A 104 20.51 -12.60 -1.52
C ARG A 104 19.52 -13.53 -2.21
N ALA A 105 18.22 -13.23 -2.11
CA ALA A 105 17.17 -13.95 -2.82
C ALA A 105 17.37 -13.82 -4.34
N ARG A 106 17.67 -12.61 -4.79
CA ARG A 106 17.93 -12.31 -6.20
C ARG A 106 19.16 -13.02 -6.74
N ASP A 107 20.26 -13.01 -6.00
CA ASP A 107 21.51 -13.71 -6.37
C ASP A 107 21.25 -15.22 -6.58
N LEU A 108 20.47 -15.85 -5.68
CA LEU A 108 20.10 -17.25 -5.80
C LEU A 108 19.21 -17.49 -7.02
N PHE A 109 18.23 -16.62 -7.26
CA PHE A 109 17.34 -16.69 -8.41
C PHE A 109 18.11 -16.56 -9.73
N ASP A 110 19.03 -15.60 -9.82
CA ASP A 110 19.83 -15.37 -11.03
C ASP A 110 20.84 -16.50 -11.26
N GLY A 111 21.33 -17.13 -10.21
CA GLY A 111 22.23 -18.29 -10.28
C GLY A 111 21.57 -19.59 -10.73
N LEU A 112 20.23 -19.65 -10.80
CA LEU A 112 19.52 -20.84 -11.26
C LEU A 112 19.74 -21.07 -12.76
N LYS A 113 20.26 -22.25 -13.13
CA LYS A 113 20.43 -22.67 -14.53
C LYS A 113 19.10 -22.87 -15.25
N GLN A 114 18.11 -23.38 -14.54
CA GLN A 114 16.75 -23.56 -15.01
C GLN A 114 15.78 -23.03 -13.97
N ARG A 115 14.79 -22.28 -14.39
CA ARG A 115 13.74 -21.73 -13.53
C ARG A 115 12.42 -22.39 -13.91
N ASN A 116 11.63 -22.77 -12.91
CA ASN A 116 10.25 -23.19 -13.12
C ASN A 116 9.28 -22.11 -12.64
N VAL A 117 7.98 -22.32 -12.83
CA VAL A 117 6.95 -21.37 -12.42
C VAL A 117 7.04 -21.00 -10.93
N VAL A 118 7.45 -21.97 -10.06
CA VAL A 118 7.62 -21.72 -8.62
C VAL A 118 8.76 -20.75 -8.35
N SER A 119 9.89 -20.88 -9.06
CA SER A 119 11.03 -19.96 -8.92
C SER A 119 10.63 -18.51 -9.21
N TRP A 120 9.86 -18.30 -10.30
CA TRP A 120 9.34 -16.97 -10.64
C TRP A 120 8.34 -16.47 -9.60
N ASN A 121 7.39 -17.32 -9.18
CA ASN A 121 6.36 -16.94 -8.20
C ASN A 121 6.95 -16.50 -6.87
N VAL A 122 7.96 -17.23 -6.37
CA VAL A 122 8.59 -16.91 -5.09
C VAL A 122 9.33 -15.57 -5.17
N MET A 123 10.04 -15.31 -6.27
CA MET A 123 10.80 -14.05 -6.40
C MET A 123 9.87 -12.86 -6.66
N ILE A 124 8.85 -13.00 -7.53
CA ILE A 124 7.83 -11.97 -7.77
C ILE A 124 7.07 -11.67 -6.46
N GLY A 125 6.61 -12.72 -5.76
CA GLY A 125 5.93 -12.59 -4.48
C GLY A 125 6.79 -11.91 -3.42
N GLY A 126 8.08 -12.27 -3.34
CA GLY A 126 9.04 -11.65 -2.43
C GLY A 126 9.20 -10.15 -2.68
N TYR A 127 9.37 -9.73 -3.94
CA TYR A 127 9.41 -8.31 -4.27
C TYR A 127 8.10 -7.58 -3.93
N THR A 128 6.95 -8.20 -4.22
CA THR A 128 5.65 -7.59 -3.93
C THR A 128 5.42 -7.43 -2.43
N GLN A 129 5.76 -8.43 -1.61
CA GLN A 129 5.64 -8.37 -0.16
C GLN A 129 6.55 -7.30 0.47
N MET A 130 7.73 -7.08 -0.11
CA MET A 130 8.66 -6.03 0.33
C MET A 130 8.40 -4.67 -0.34
N SER A 131 7.23 -4.49 -0.96
CA SER A 131 6.83 -3.25 -1.63
C SER A 131 7.75 -2.80 -2.78
N ASN A 132 8.57 -3.71 -3.32
CA ASN A 132 9.42 -3.47 -4.49
C ASN A 132 8.65 -3.79 -5.78
N TYR A 133 7.57 -3.07 -5.97
CA TYR A 133 6.57 -3.35 -7.02
C TYR A 133 7.12 -3.23 -8.45
N LYS A 134 8.08 -2.31 -8.68
CA LYS A 134 8.73 -2.16 -10.00
C LYS A 134 9.50 -3.40 -10.40
N GLU A 135 10.29 -3.92 -9.48
CA GLU A 135 11.10 -5.12 -9.67
C GLU A 135 10.20 -6.34 -9.86
N ALA A 136 9.07 -6.41 -9.15
CA ALA A 136 8.07 -7.46 -9.34
C ALA A 136 7.50 -7.44 -10.77
N LEU A 137 7.09 -6.27 -11.29
CA LEU A 137 6.60 -6.14 -12.66
C LEU A 137 7.70 -6.41 -13.70
N ALA A 138 8.92 -5.94 -13.47
CA ALA A 138 10.05 -6.21 -14.35
C ALA A 138 10.32 -7.72 -14.46
N LEU A 139 10.29 -8.45 -13.35
CA LEU A 139 10.41 -9.91 -13.35
C LEU A 139 9.25 -10.60 -14.07
N PHE A 140 8.03 -10.12 -13.88
CA PHE A 140 6.89 -10.67 -14.61
C PHE A 140 7.04 -10.49 -16.13
N HIS A 141 7.48 -9.32 -16.59
CA HIS A 141 7.79 -9.11 -18.01
C HIS A 141 8.90 -10.03 -18.53
N LEU A 142 9.92 -10.32 -17.70
CA LEU A 142 10.96 -11.30 -18.06
C LEU A 142 10.38 -12.72 -18.11
N MET A 143 9.50 -13.09 -17.19
CA MET A 143 8.79 -14.38 -17.21
C MET A 143 7.96 -14.54 -18.48
N LEU A 144 7.22 -13.51 -18.91
CA LEU A 144 6.42 -13.53 -20.15
C LEU A 144 7.28 -13.70 -21.43
N ARG A 145 8.57 -13.33 -21.37
CA ARG A 145 9.53 -13.53 -22.47
C ARG A 145 10.22 -14.90 -22.44
N SER A 146 10.02 -15.64 -21.35
CA SER A 146 10.50 -17.02 -21.21
C SER A 146 9.40 -18.00 -21.64
N ASP A 147 9.75 -19.29 -21.81
CA ASP A 147 8.78 -20.34 -22.14
C ASP A 147 7.91 -20.77 -20.94
N ILE A 148 7.96 -20.03 -19.83
CA ILE A 148 7.23 -20.38 -18.60
C ILE A 148 5.88 -19.68 -18.59
N VAL A 149 4.82 -20.47 -18.54
CA VAL A 149 3.43 -19.98 -18.52
C VAL A 149 3.06 -19.54 -17.10
N PRO A 150 2.57 -18.29 -16.90
CA PRO A 150 2.05 -17.83 -15.62
C PRO A 150 0.85 -18.66 -15.16
N ASN A 151 0.81 -18.97 -13.86
CA ASN A 151 -0.34 -19.60 -13.21
C ASN A 151 -1.07 -18.60 -12.28
N ASP A 152 -2.12 -19.07 -11.60
CA ASP A 152 -2.90 -18.25 -10.66
C ASP A 152 -2.04 -17.64 -9.54
N VAL A 153 -1.06 -18.38 -9.00
CA VAL A 153 -0.13 -17.88 -7.98
C VAL A 153 0.73 -16.73 -8.54
N THR A 154 1.17 -16.84 -9.79
CA THR A 154 1.89 -15.75 -10.46
C THR A 154 1.04 -14.48 -10.49
N LEU A 155 -0.23 -14.61 -10.91
CA LEU A 155 -1.13 -13.47 -11.06
C LEU A 155 -1.50 -12.86 -9.70
N LEU A 156 -1.68 -13.68 -8.66
CA LEU A 156 -1.86 -13.22 -7.28
C LEU A 156 -0.65 -12.42 -6.76
N GLY A 157 0.57 -12.77 -7.21
CA GLY A 157 1.78 -12.01 -6.89
C GLY A 157 1.92 -10.69 -7.65
N VAL A 158 1.42 -10.62 -8.89
CA VAL A 158 1.59 -9.46 -9.79
C VAL A 158 0.47 -8.42 -9.63
N LEU A 159 -0.78 -8.83 -9.43
CA LEU A 159 -1.92 -7.91 -9.33
C LEU A 159 -1.77 -6.85 -8.25
N PRO A 160 -1.26 -7.14 -7.03
CA PRO A 160 -0.99 -6.10 -6.03
C PRO A 160 0.06 -5.09 -6.50
N ALA A 161 1.08 -5.52 -7.24
CA ALA A 161 2.08 -4.61 -7.78
C ALA A 161 1.47 -3.67 -8.84
N CYS A 162 0.58 -4.18 -9.72
CA CYS A 162 -0.20 -3.35 -10.64
C CYS A 162 -1.06 -2.33 -9.86
N ALA A 163 -1.74 -2.77 -8.82
CA ALA A 163 -2.60 -1.93 -7.98
C ALA A 163 -1.82 -0.77 -7.33
N HIS A 164 -0.63 -1.06 -6.79
CA HIS A 164 0.19 -0.05 -6.12
C HIS A 164 0.81 0.97 -7.08
N LEU A 165 1.27 0.52 -8.24
CA LEU A 165 1.89 1.40 -9.25
C LEU A 165 0.88 2.10 -10.16
N GLY A 166 -0.40 1.68 -10.14
CA GLY A 166 -1.42 2.19 -11.04
C GLY A 166 -1.29 1.65 -12.47
N ALA A 167 -0.68 0.45 -12.64
CA ALA A 167 -0.45 -0.19 -13.92
C ALA A 167 -1.74 -0.83 -14.46
N LEU A 168 -2.66 0.02 -14.94
CA LEU A 168 -4.00 -0.38 -15.37
C LEU A 168 -3.98 -1.21 -16.65
N ASP A 169 -3.15 -0.86 -17.61
CA ASP A 169 -3.15 -1.56 -18.91
C ASP A 169 -2.56 -2.97 -18.79
N LEU A 170 -1.52 -3.14 -17.96
CA LEU A 170 -1.06 -4.47 -17.58
C LEU A 170 -2.14 -5.24 -16.81
N GLY A 171 -2.86 -4.58 -15.90
CA GLY A 171 -3.99 -5.16 -15.19
C GLY A 171 -5.11 -5.64 -16.11
N LYS A 172 -5.47 -4.88 -17.15
CA LYS A 172 -6.44 -5.28 -18.19
C LYS A 172 -5.96 -6.49 -18.98
N TRP A 173 -4.66 -6.52 -19.33
CA TRP A 173 -4.07 -7.68 -19.99
C TRP A 173 -4.17 -8.93 -19.11
N ILE A 174 -3.86 -8.81 -17.82
CA ILE A 174 -4.01 -9.91 -16.85
C ILE A 174 -5.47 -10.35 -16.76
N HIS A 175 -6.43 -9.43 -16.72
CA HIS A 175 -7.87 -9.76 -16.72
C HIS A 175 -8.25 -10.60 -17.93
N ALA A 176 -7.88 -10.16 -19.14
CA ALA A 176 -8.14 -10.92 -20.37
C ALA A 176 -7.46 -12.30 -20.34
N TYR A 177 -6.27 -12.40 -19.74
CA TYR A 177 -5.57 -13.68 -19.57
C TYR A 177 -6.30 -14.60 -18.58
N ILE A 178 -6.85 -14.06 -17.48
CA ILE A 178 -7.67 -14.79 -16.52
C ILE A 178 -8.93 -15.33 -17.19
N ASP A 179 -9.64 -14.48 -17.92
CA ASP A 179 -10.86 -14.86 -18.64
C ASP A 179 -10.64 -16.01 -19.61
N LYS A 180 -9.50 -15.99 -20.30
CA LYS A 180 -9.15 -17.02 -21.27
C LYS A 180 -8.76 -18.36 -20.62
N ASN A 181 -7.99 -18.33 -19.53
CA ASN A 181 -7.30 -19.52 -19.01
C ASN A 181 -7.87 -20.03 -17.68
N PHE A 182 -8.54 -19.18 -16.88
CA PHE A 182 -8.95 -19.49 -15.51
C PHE A 182 -10.44 -19.28 -15.22
N ARG A 183 -11.25 -18.93 -16.21
CA ARG A 183 -12.69 -18.61 -16.03
C ARG A 183 -13.49 -19.74 -15.41
N SER A 184 -13.07 -21.01 -15.60
CA SER A 184 -13.74 -22.18 -15.02
C SER A 184 -13.30 -22.48 -13.58
N LEU A 185 -12.20 -21.87 -13.10
CA LEU A 185 -11.71 -22.06 -11.75
C LEU A 185 -12.47 -21.13 -10.78
N ASN A 186 -13.11 -21.71 -9.76
CA ASN A 186 -13.72 -20.93 -8.67
C ASN A 186 -12.63 -20.39 -7.72
N ASN A 187 -11.71 -19.57 -8.26
CA ASN A 187 -10.65 -18.95 -7.48
C ASN A 187 -11.10 -17.54 -7.04
N ASN A 188 -11.89 -17.47 -5.95
CA ASN A 188 -12.39 -16.20 -5.41
C ASN A 188 -11.26 -15.22 -5.06
N SER A 189 -10.10 -15.71 -4.63
CA SER A 189 -8.96 -14.86 -4.30
C SER A 189 -8.44 -14.10 -5.52
N LEU A 190 -8.39 -14.75 -6.68
CA LEU A 190 -7.92 -14.12 -7.92
C LEU A 190 -8.88 -13.02 -8.38
N TRP A 191 -10.19 -13.28 -8.33
CA TRP A 191 -11.22 -12.27 -8.67
C TRP A 191 -11.20 -11.10 -7.68
N THR A 192 -11.03 -11.38 -6.37
CA THR A 192 -10.91 -10.34 -5.34
C THR A 192 -9.67 -9.46 -5.57
N CYS A 193 -8.51 -10.06 -5.90
CA CYS A 193 -7.31 -9.30 -6.25
C CYS A 193 -7.49 -8.46 -7.52
N LEU A 194 -8.28 -8.95 -8.49
CA LEU A 194 -8.57 -8.22 -9.71
C LEU A 194 -9.48 -7.01 -9.44
N ILE A 195 -10.48 -7.15 -8.56
CA ILE A 195 -11.33 -6.04 -8.10
C ILE A 195 -10.45 -4.98 -7.41
N ASP A 196 -9.58 -5.39 -6.48
CA ASP A 196 -8.66 -4.50 -5.78
C ASP A 196 -7.72 -3.76 -6.74
N MET A 197 -7.18 -4.48 -7.73
CA MET A 197 -6.33 -3.89 -8.77
C MET A 197 -7.08 -2.82 -9.56
N TYR A 198 -8.30 -3.10 -10.04
CA TYR A 198 -9.07 -2.12 -10.80
C TYR A 198 -9.44 -0.90 -9.94
N ALA A 199 -9.91 -1.13 -8.72
CA ALA A 199 -10.24 -0.04 -7.79
C ALA A 199 -9.00 0.84 -7.53
N LYS A 200 -7.85 0.25 -7.22
CA LYS A 200 -6.61 0.99 -6.93
C LYS A 200 -5.93 1.61 -8.16
N CYS A 201 -6.25 1.15 -9.37
CA CYS A 201 -5.81 1.78 -10.62
C CYS A 201 -6.77 2.88 -11.11
N GLY A 202 -7.79 3.26 -10.33
CA GLY A 202 -8.69 4.35 -10.67
C GLY A 202 -9.76 3.97 -11.70
N ASN A 203 -10.16 2.70 -11.75
CA ASN A 203 -11.24 2.23 -12.61
C ASN A 203 -12.28 1.45 -11.80
N ILE A 204 -13.05 2.19 -11.00
CA ILE A 204 -14.02 1.63 -10.07
C ILE A 204 -15.18 0.93 -10.80
N GLU A 205 -15.53 1.40 -12.01
CA GLU A 205 -16.57 0.80 -12.84
C GLU A 205 -16.18 -0.62 -13.27
N ALA A 206 -14.93 -0.81 -13.72
CA ALA A 206 -14.43 -2.15 -14.06
C ALA A 206 -14.34 -3.04 -12.81
N ALA A 207 -13.96 -2.50 -11.66
CA ALA A 207 -13.98 -3.23 -10.39
C ALA A 207 -15.38 -3.73 -10.07
N LYS A 208 -16.41 -2.85 -10.22
CA LYS A 208 -17.81 -3.21 -10.02
C LYS A 208 -18.29 -4.27 -11.02
N GLN A 209 -17.93 -4.14 -12.29
CA GLN A 209 -18.30 -5.14 -13.32
C GLN A 209 -17.74 -6.53 -12.97
N VAL A 210 -16.48 -6.60 -12.51
CA VAL A 210 -15.86 -7.87 -12.07
C VAL A 210 -16.62 -8.42 -10.85
N PHE A 211 -16.91 -7.57 -9.86
CA PHE A 211 -17.63 -7.95 -8.65
C PHE A 211 -19.04 -8.48 -8.96
N ASP A 212 -19.79 -7.77 -9.83
CA ASP A 212 -21.15 -8.17 -10.25
C ASP A 212 -21.14 -9.49 -11.04
N GLY A 213 -20.06 -9.75 -11.79
CA GLY A 213 -19.86 -10.98 -12.55
C GLY A 213 -19.43 -12.20 -11.73
N MET A 214 -19.08 -12.04 -10.45
CA MET A 214 -18.70 -13.17 -9.58
C MET A 214 -19.88 -14.09 -9.31
N LYS A 215 -19.71 -15.39 -9.55
CA LYS A 215 -20.72 -16.43 -9.26
C LYS A 215 -20.91 -16.64 -7.76
N VAL A 216 -19.83 -16.58 -7.01
CA VAL A 216 -19.81 -16.74 -5.55
C VAL A 216 -18.96 -15.60 -5.00
N ARG A 217 -19.56 -14.77 -4.17
CA ARG A 217 -18.87 -13.69 -3.47
C ARG A 217 -18.33 -14.20 -2.14
N SER A 218 -17.21 -13.65 -1.71
CA SER A 218 -16.63 -13.87 -0.37
C SER A 218 -16.73 -12.59 0.44
N LEU A 219 -16.63 -12.69 1.76
CA LEU A 219 -16.53 -11.52 2.64
C LEU A 219 -15.42 -10.56 2.18
N ALA A 220 -14.26 -11.10 1.78
CA ALA A 220 -13.15 -10.31 1.25
C ALA A 220 -13.52 -9.52 -0.01
N SER A 221 -14.31 -10.10 -0.95
CA SER A 221 -14.73 -9.38 -2.16
C SER A 221 -15.69 -8.23 -1.86
N TRP A 222 -16.59 -8.40 -0.87
CA TRP A 222 -17.44 -7.32 -0.37
C TRP A 222 -16.60 -6.20 0.24
N ASN A 223 -15.67 -6.55 1.14
CA ASN A 223 -14.80 -5.58 1.81
C ASN A 223 -13.95 -4.77 0.82
N VAL A 224 -13.39 -5.43 -0.18
CA VAL A 224 -12.60 -4.75 -1.21
C VAL A 224 -13.45 -3.78 -2.04
N MET A 225 -14.68 -4.18 -2.39
CA MET A 225 -15.55 -3.32 -3.19
C MET A 225 -16.09 -2.12 -2.39
N ILE A 226 -16.49 -2.33 -1.12
CA ILE A 226 -16.91 -1.25 -0.21
C ILE A 226 -15.75 -0.25 -0.02
N SER A 227 -14.54 -0.75 0.29
CA SER A 227 -13.35 0.11 0.43
C SER A 227 -12.98 0.82 -0.87
N GLY A 228 -13.18 0.16 -2.01
CA GLY A 228 -12.99 0.74 -3.33
C GLY A 228 -13.89 1.97 -3.54
N PHE A 229 -15.18 1.84 -3.30
CA PHE A 229 -16.11 2.99 -3.39
C PHE A 229 -15.78 4.09 -2.39
N ALA A 230 -15.43 3.72 -1.15
CA ALA A 230 -15.03 4.67 -0.12
C ALA A 230 -13.84 5.54 -0.56
N THR A 231 -12.78 4.91 -1.08
CA THR A 231 -11.57 5.62 -1.51
C THR A 231 -11.80 6.49 -2.75
N HIS A 232 -12.75 6.13 -3.60
CA HIS A 232 -13.17 6.93 -4.76
C HIS A 232 -14.14 8.07 -4.41
N GLY A 233 -14.59 8.17 -3.15
CA GLY A 233 -15.52 9.20 -2.69
C GLY A 233 -16.99 8.89 -2.99
N TYR A 234 -17.34 7.66 -3.37
CA TYR A 234 -18.71 7.22 -3.63
C TYR A 234 -19.33 6.62 -2.35
N ALA A 235 -19.55 7.46 -1.34
CA ALA A 235 -20.03 7.01 -0.02
C ALA A 235 -21.40 6.28 -0.10
N ASP A 236 -22.33 6.83 -0.88
CA ASP A 236 -23.67 6.23 -1.04
C ASP A 236 -23.59 4.80 -1.59
N MET A 237 -22.71 4.57 -2.57
CA MET A 237 -22.50 3.24 -3.15
C MET A 237 -21.84 2.28 -2.14
N ALA A 238 -20.97 2.77 -1.27
CA ALA A 238 -20.37 1.96 -0.21
C ALA A 238 -21.43 1.54 0.83
N PHE A 239 -22.35 2.43 1.21
CA PHE A 239 -23.44 2.14 2.15
C PHE A 239 -24.49 1.20 1.54
N GLU A 240 -24.79 1.38 0.25
CA GLU A 240 -25.68 0.47 -0.49
C GLU A 240 -25.11 -0.95 -0.51
N LEU A 241 -23.82 -1.10 -0.82
CA LEU A 241 -23.15 -2.42 -0.80
C LEU A 241 -23.08 -3.02 0.60
N PHE A 242 -22.86 -2.22 1.64
CA PHE A 242 -22.92 -2.69 3.02
C PHE A 242 -24.29 -3.28 3.36
N SER A 243 -25.36 -2.60 2.96
CA SER A 243 -26.75 -3.08 3.15
C SER A 243 -27.02 -4.33 2.32
N GLN A 244 -26.59 -4.38 1.06
CA GLN A 244 -26.74 -5.53 0.19
C GLN A 244 -26.01 -6.76 0.72
N MET A 245 -24.78 -6.59 1.24
CA MET A 245 -23.98 -7.65 1.84
C MET A 245 -24.73 -8.33 3.01
N ALA A 246 -25.34 -7.53 3.89
CA ALA A 246 -26.14 -8.03 5.01
C ALA A 246 -27.38 -8.79 4.51
N ASN A 247 -28.08 -8.28 3.48
CA ASN A 247 -29.23 -8.91 2.87
C ASN A 247 -28.90 -10.25 2.18
N GLU A 248 -27.67 -10.40 1.66
CA GLU A 248 -27.16 -11.66 1.10
C GLU A 248 -26.66 -12.65 2.18
N GLY A 249 -26.81 -12.31 3.46
CA GLY A 249 -26.48 -13.18 4.60
C GLY A 249 -25.02 -13.17 5.02
N PHE A 250 -24.24 -12.18 4.58
CA PHE A 250 -22.87 -11.99 5.06
C PHE A 250 -22.85 -11.10 6.30
N ASN A 251 -22.22 -11.57 7.37
CA ASN A 251 -21.98 -10.75 8.55
C ASN A 251 -20.78 -9.83 8.30
N PRO A 252 -20.94 -8.50 8.51
CA PRO A 252 -19.83 -7.55 8.51
C PRO A 252 -18.74 -7.96 9.51
N ASP A 253 -17.49 -7.70 9.15
CA ASP A 253 -16.34 -7.85 10.03
C ASP A 253 -15.68 -6.48 10.31
N ASP A 254 -14.59 -6.49 11.06
CA ASP A 254 -13.81 -5.29 11.36
C ASP A 254 -13.31 -4.58 10.09
N ILE A 255 -12.92 -5.33 9.04
CA ILE A 255 -12.48 -4.75 7.76
C ILE A 255 -13.64 -4.07 7.03
N THR A 256 -14.84 -4.63 7.09
CA THR A 256 -16.05 -4.02 6.52
C THR A 256 -16.27 -2.63 7.12
N PHE A 257 -16.17 -2.51 8.44
CA PHE A 257 -16.33 -1.23 9.14
C PHE A 257 -15.21 -0.24 8.85
N VAL A 258 -13.97 -0.68 8.61
CA VAL A 258 -12.91 0.21 8.08
C VAL A 258 -13.37 0.84 6.76
N GLY A 259 -13.95 0.05 5.85
CA GLY A 259 -14.46 0.55 4.57
C GLY A 259 -15.57 1.58 4.73
N VAL A 260 -16.59 1.27 5.54
CA VAL A 260 -17.76 2.15 5.76
C VAL A 260 -17.37 3.45 6.48
N LEU A 261 -16.55 3.36 7.53
CA LEU A 261 -16.06 4.54 8.24
C LEU A 261 -15.15 5.40 7.37
N SER A 262 -14.33 4.77 6.49
CA SER A 262 -13.54 5.52 5.50
C SER A 262 -14.43 6.26 4.51
N ALA A 263 -15.56 5.69 4.09
CA ALA A 263 -16.54 6.38 3.26
C ALA A 263 -17.11 7.62 3.96
N CYS A 264 -17.46 7.50 5.25
CA CYS A 264 -17.90 8.62 6.07
C CYS A 264 -16.82 9.70 6.17
N ASN A 265 -15.57 9.31 6.43
CA ASN A 265 -14.44 10.22 6.56
C ASN A 265 -14.16 10.98 5.26
N HIS A 266 -14.16 10.28 4.12
CA HIS A 266 -13.91 10.90 2.82
C HIS A 266 -15.03 11.82 2.34
N ALA A 267 -16.27 11.60 2.78
CA ALA A 267 -17.42 12.42 2.44
C ALA A 267 -17.78 13.47 3.51
N GLY A 268 -17.07 13.50 4.65
CA GLY A 268 -17.36 14.41 5.76
C GLY A 268 -18.66 14.13 6.49
N LEU A 269 -19.14 12.89 6.47
CA LEU A 269 -20.43 12.47 7.02
C LEU A 269 -20.28 12.09 8.50
N LEU A 270 -20.09 13.09 9.36
CA LEU A 270 -19.76 12.91 10.77
C LEU A 270 -20.82 12.13 11.55
N ASP A 271 -22.10 12.49 11.40
CA ASP A 271 -23.17 11.86 12.18
C ASP A 271 -23.38 10.39 11.76
N ILE A 272 -23.30 10.11 10.48
CA ILE A 272 -23.35 8.75 9.95
C ILE A 272 -22.13 7.94 10.43
N GLY A 273 -20.95 8.56 10.45
CA GLY A 273 -19.74 7.93 11.00
C GLY A 273 -19.88 7.56 12.47
N ARG A 274 -20.48 8.46 13.30
CA ARG A 274 -20.78 8.19 14.72
C ARG A 274 -21.77 7.03 14.87
N GLU A 275 -22.77 6.94 14.00
CA GLU A 275 -23.74 5.85 13.99
C GLU A 275 -23.07 4.50 13.69
N TYR A 276 -22.32 4.41 12.60
CA TYR A 276 -21.61 3.18 12.25
C TYR A 276 -20.58 2.78 13.30
N PHE A 277 -19.84 3.73 13.87
CA PHE A 277 -18.87 3.42 14.93
C PHE A 277 -19.54 2.85 16.19
N ARG A 278 -20.71 3.37 16.57
CA ARG A 278 -21.49 2.83 17.69
C ARG A 278 -22.07 1.45 17.37
N SER A 279 -22.59 1.26 16.17
CA SER A 279 -23.21 0.00 15.73
C SER A 279 -22.23 -1.17 15.75
N MET A 280 -20.94 -0.93 15.56
CA MET A 280 -19.92 -1.99 15.65
C MET A 280 -20.07 -2.84 16.90
N SER A 281 -20.07 -2.20 18.06
CA SER A 281 -20.15 -2.90 19.36
C SER A 281 -21.59 -3.25 19.75
N HIS A 282 -22.56 -2.40 19.39
CA HIS A 282 -23.94 -2.53 19.87
C HIS A 282 -24.75 -3.53 19.03
N ASP A 283 -24.60 -3.52 17.71
CA ASP A 283 -25.45 -4.28 16.80
C ASP A 283 -24.73 -5.51 16.25
N TYR A 284 -23.38 -5.45 16.13
CA TYR A 284 -22.58 -6.48 15.47
C TYR A 284 -21.59 -7.19 16.39
N ASP A 285 -21.48 -6.82 17.66
CA ASP A 285 -20.56 -7.40 18.65
C ASP A 285 -19.09 -7.36 18.19
N ILE A 286 -18.71 -6.28 17.47
CA ILE A 286 -17.36 -6.06 16.96
C ILE A 286 -16.67 -4.97 17.80
N SER A 287 -15.64 -5.34 18.54
CA SER A 287 -14.82 -4.36 19.28
C SER A 287 -14.01 -3.49 18.31
N PRO A 288 -14.12 -2.14 18.42
CA PRO A 288 -13.32 -1.24 17.60
C PRO A 288 -11.82 -1.44 17.81
N LYS A 289 -11.05 -1.50 16.72
CA LYS A 289 -9.58 -1.59 16.71
C LYS A 289 -8.95 -0.23 16.42
N LEU A 290 -7.62 -0.10 16.54
CA LEU A 290 -6.87 1.14 16.29
C LEU A 290 -7.24 1.84 14.99
N GLN A 291 -7.48 1.07 13.93
CA GLN A 291 -7.86 1.61 12.62
C GLN A 291 -9.20 2.35 12.64
N HIS A 292 -10.21 1.81 13.34
CA HIS A 292 -11.54 2.43 13.45
C HIS A 292 -11.45 3.73 14.26
N TYR A 293 -10.71 3.71 15.38
CA TYR A 293 -10.44 4.91 16.17
C TYR A 293 -9.70 5.96 15.35
N GLY A 294 -8.67 5.54 14.58
CA GLY A 294 -7.90 6.45 13.73
C GLY A 294 -8.77 7.18 12.71
N ILE A 295 -9.68 6.46 12.03
CA ILE A 295 -10.61 7.04 11.05
C ILE A 295 -11.59 8.01 11.73
N MET A 296 -12.15 7.64 12.90
CA MET A 296 -13.08 8.51 13.63
C MET A 296 -12.40 9.76 14.16
N ILE A 297 -11.17 9.64 14.67
CA ILE A 297 -10.38 10.79 15.14
C ILE A 297 -10.03 11.72 13.99
N ASP A 298 -9.69 11.17 12.81
CA ASP A 298 -9.47 11.96 11.60
C ASP A 298 -10.75 12.71 11.18
N LEU A 299 -11.89 12.02 11.14
CA LEU A 299 -13.19 12.60 10.80
C LEU A 299 -13.60 13.71 11.80
N LEU A 300 -13.51 13.47 13.10
CA LEU A 300 -13.79 14.44 14.15
C LEU A 300 -12.85 15.64 14.08
N GLY A 301 -11.55 15.37 13.93
CA GLY A 301 -10.52 16.39 13.83
C GLY A 301 -10.72 17.31 12.64
N GLN A 302 -11.06 16.76 11.48
CA GLN A 302 -11.33 17.54 10.28
C GLN A 302 -12.61 18.37 10.40
N ALA A 303 -13.62 17.84 11.07
CA ALA A 303 -14.84 18.59 11.39
C ALA A 303 -14.66 19.60 12.54
N GLY A 304 -13.48 19.68 13.17
CA GLY A 304 -13.15 20.63 14.24
C GLY A 304 -13.62 20.22 15.65
N PHE A 305 -14.09 18.99 15.84
CA PHE A 305 -14.59 18.45 17.13
C PHE A 305 -13.43 17.87 17.97
N PHE A 306 -12.48 18.73 18.35
CA PHE A 306 -11.26 18.32 19.06
C PHE A 306 -11.52 17.72 20.43
N ASP A 307 -12.46 18.28 21.20
CA ASP A 307 -12.80 17.79 22.55
C ASP A 307 -13.35 16.34 22.50
N GLU A 308 -14.16 16.04 21.48
CA GLU A 308 -14.70 14.70 21.26
C GLU A 308 -13.58 13.74 20.79
N ALA A 309 -12.70 14.18 19.90
CA ALA A 309 -11.56 13.39 19.45
C ALA A 309 -10.61 13.05 20.61
N GLU A 310 -10.28 14.03 21.49
CA GLU A 310 -9.49 13.78 22.69
C GLU A 310 -10.19 12.86 23.69
N SER A 311 -11.52 13.02 23.87
CA SER A 311 -12.31 12.14 24.72
C SER A 311 -12.30 10.71 24.19
N LEU A 312 -12.42 10.54 22.88
CA LEU A 312 -12.35 9.24 22.22
C LEU A 312 -10.98 8.57 22.45
N ILE A 313 -9.88 9.32 22.31
CA ILE A 313 -8.52 8.84 22.60
C ILE A 313 -8.36 8.42 24.07
N ARG A 314 -8.90 9.20 25.01
CA ARG A 314 -8.80 8.90 26.44
C ARG A 314 -9.57 7.65 26.85
N ASN A 315 -10.69 7.37 26.17
CA ASN A 315 -11.59 6.25 26.49
C ASN A 315 -11.28 4.97 25.70
N MET A 316 -10.23 4.97 24.86
CA MET A 316 -9.81 3.75 24.16
C MET A 316 -9.35 2.67 25.13
N GLU A 317 -9.76 1.42 24.91
CA GLU A 317 -9.28 0.25 25.68
C GLU A 317 -7.81 -0.09 25.37
N MET A 318 -7.31 0.34 24.23
CA MET A 318 -5.94 0.08 23.75
C MET A 318 -5.11 1.37 23.76
N LYS A 319 -3.78 1.23 23.79
CA LYS A 319 -2.87 2.39 23.74
C LYS A 319 -2.91 3.01 22.34
N PRO A 320 -3.11 4.35 22.23
CA PRO A 320 -3.04 5.06 20.96
C PRO A 320 -1.65 4.89 20.32
N ASP A 321 -1.61 4.60 19.03
CA ASP A 321 -0.39 4.49 18.23
C ASP A 321 -0.04 5.83 17.54
N GLY A 322 1.05 5.81 16.75
CA GLY A 322 1.50 6.99 16.00
C GLY A 322 0.49 7.44 14.93
N ALA A 323 -0.31 6.53 14.37
CA ALA A 323 -1.30 6.88 13.36
C ALA A 323 -2.44 7.72 13.97
N ILE A 324 -2.93 7.37 15.15
CA ILE A 324 -3.97 8.10 15.89
C ILE A 324 -3.50 9.53 16.22
N TRP A 325 -2.32 9.66 16.81
CA TRP A 325 -1.76 10.98 17.11
C TRP A 325 -1.43 11.77 15.85
N GLY A 326 -1.02 11.08 14.78
CA GLY A 326 -0.76 11.68 13.47
C GLY A 326 -2.01 12.28 12.82
N SER A 327 -3.16 11.59 12.91
CA SER A 327 -4.45 12.11 12.44
C SER A 327 -4.85 13.39 13.19
N LEU A 328 -4.73 13.38 14.53
CA LEU A 328 -5.04 14.57 15.35
C LEU A 328 -4.06 15.72 15.05
N LEU A 329 -2.76 15.44 14.85
CA LEU A 329 -1.78 16.45 14.46
C LEU A 329 -2.09 17.05 13.08
N GLY A 330 -2.53 16.22 12.14
CA GLY A 330 -3.00 16.66 10.83
C GLY A 330 -4.18 17.63 10.92
N ALA A 331 -5.16 17.33 11.76
CA ALA A 331 -6.29 18.20 12.05
C ALA A 331 -5.85 19.53 12.71
N CYS A 332 -4.89 19.50 13.64
CA CYS A 332 -4.31 20.72 14.23
C CYS A 332 -3.70 21.64 13.17
N LYS A 333 -3.08 21.09 12.13
CA LYS A 333 -2.57 21.88 11.00
C LYS A 333 -3.70 22.59 10.26
N VAL A 334 -4.78 21.85 9.92
CA VAL A 334 -5.93 22.39 9.17
C VAL A 334 -6.60 23.52 9.94
N HIS A 335 -6.84 23.33 11.22
CA HIS A 335 -7.54 24.30 12.09
C HIS A 335 -6.61 25.27 12.83
N LYS A 336 -5.32 25.32 12.48
CA LYS A 336 -4.30 26.22 13.05
C LYS A 336 -4.24 26.17 14.60
N ARG A 337 -4.45 24.98 15.18
CA ARG A 337 -4.43 24.76 16.64
C ARG A 337 -2.99 24.48 17.11
N VAL A 338 -2.22 25.53 17.34
CA VAL A 338 -0.78 25.44 17.62
C VAL A 338 -0.48 24.72 18.94
N GLU A 339 -1.11 25.13 20.04
CA GLU A 339 -0.84 24.58 21.37
C GLU A 339 -1.20 23.09 21.47
N LEU A 340 -2.34 22.70 20.89
CA LEU A 340 -2.72 21.29 20.80
C LEU A 340 -1.75 20.52 19.88
N GLY A 341 -1.32 21.13 18.77
CA GLY A 341 -0.33 20.56 17.85
C GLY A 341 1.01 20.28 18.53
N GLU A 342 1.48 21.18 19.38
CA GLU A 342 2.69 21.00 20.20
C GLU A 342 2.55 19.79 21.14
N PHE A 343 1.44 19.75 21.89
CA PHE A 343 1.16 18.64 22.80
C PHE A 343 1.11 17.28 22.09
N VAL A 344 0.41 17.21 20.95
CA VAL A 344 0.26 15.99 20.16
C VAL A 344 1.60 15.57 19.55
N ALA A 345 2.38 16.52 19.02
CA ALA A 345 3.69 16.24 18.45
C ALA A 345 4.68 15.67 19.48
N GLU A 346 4.65 16.19 20.72
CA GLU A 346 5.47 15.63 21.80
C GLU A 346 5.13 14.17 22.13
N ARG A 347 3.85 13.78 22.03
CA ARG A 347 3.43 12.38 22.17
C ARG A 347 3.98 11.52 21.04
N LEU A 348 3.90 12.02 19.80
CA LEU A 348 4.46 11.34 18.62
C LEU A 348 5.98 11.18 18.73
N PHE A 349 6.72 12.20 19.16
CA PHE A 349 8.19 12.12 19.32
C PHE A 349 8.62 11.08 20.36
N LYS A 350 7.75 10.80 21.37
CA LYS A 350 8.01 9.75 22.36
C LYS A 350 7.70 8.35 21.83
N LEU A 351 6.66 8.22 21.01
CA LEU A 351 6.23 6.93 20.44
C LEU A 351 7.10 6.54 19.25
N GLU A 352 7.36 7.49 18.36
CA GLU A 352 8.06 7.30 17.10
C GLU A 352 9.15 8.36 16.91
N PRO A 353 10.26 8.27 17.67
CA PRO A 353 11.30 9.31 17.67
C PRO A 353 12.02 9.48 16.33
N GLU A 354 11.92 8.48 15.43
CA GLU A 354 12.52 8.46 14.10
C GLU A 354 11.52 8.74 12.96
N ASN A 355 10.28 9.12 13.27
CA ASN A 355 9.28 9.44 12.25
C ASN A 355 9.44 10.88 11.75
N PRO A 356 9.98 11.12 10.54
CA PRO A 356 10.17 12.48 10.02
C PRO A 356 8.86 13.21 9.78
N GLY A 357 7.74 12.49 9.58
CA GLY A 357 6.42 13.07 9.31
C GLY A 357 5.91 13.94 10.46
N ALA A 358 6.12 13.54 11.70
CA ALA A 358 5.71 14.31 12.88
C ALA A 358 6.46 15.65 12.97
N TYR A 359 7.77 15.65 12.72
CA TYR A 359 8.60 16.88 12.70
C TYR A 359 8.17 17.81 11.56
N VAL A 360 7.90 17.27 10.38
CA VAL A 360 7.43 18.05 9.23
C VAL A 360 6.06 18.67 9.51
N LEU A 361 5.11 17.92 10.07
CA LEU A 361 3.78 18.45 10.40
C LEU A 361 3.85 19.58 11.43
N LEU A 362 4.62 19.40 12.52
CA LEU A 362 4.79 20.45 13.53
C LEU A 362 5.47 21.69 12.95
N SER A 363 6.53 21.51 12.15
CA SER A 363 7.17 22.60 11.42
C SER A 363 6.17 23.36 10.54
N ASN A 364 5.24 22.65 9.89
CA ASN A 364 4.21 23.27 9.06
C ASN A 364 3.16 24.01 9.90
N ILE A 365 2.80 23.52 11.09
CA ILE A 365 1.90 24.21 12.02
C ILE A 365 2.54 25.53 12.46
N TYR A 366 3.82 25.53 12.85
CA TYR A 366 4.54 26.75 13.22
C TYR A 366 4.67 27.74 12.07
N ALA A 367 4.98 27.26 10.86
CA ALA A 367 5.07 28.11 9.68
C ALA A 367 3.73 28.77 9.34
N GLY A 368 2.61 28.02 9.43
CA GLY A 368 1.27 28.56 9.24
C GLY A 368 0.84 29.57 10.32
N ALA A 369 1.51 29.58 11.46
CA ALA A 369 1.34 30.54 12.55
C ALA A 369 2.36 31.68 12.51
N GLY A 370 3.28 31.72 11.55
CA GLY A 370 4.34 32.73 11.43
C GLY A 370 5.48 32.58 12.44
N ARG A 371 5.55 31.46 13.16
CA ARG A 371 6.54 31.17 14.22
C ARG A 371 7.86 30.62 13.61
N TRP A 372 8.58 31.43 12.84
CA TRP A 372 9.74 31.01 12.04
C TRP A 372 10.92 30.51 12.87
N ASP A 373 11.14 31.00 14.08
CA ASP A 373 12.20 30.53 14.99
C ASP A 373 11.93 29.08 15.42
N ASP A 374 10.69 28.73 15.69
CA ASP A 374 10.28 27.38 16.04
C ASP A 374 10.39 26.42 14.84
N VAL A 375 10.05 26.92 13.63
CA VAL A 375 10.30 26.20 12.36
C VAL A 375 11.77 25.84 12.22
N ALA A 376 12.69 26.82 12.43
CA ALA A 376 14.13 26.58 12.36
C ALA A 376 14.58 25.53 13.38
N THR A 377 14.09 25.65 14.61
CA THR A 377 14.42 24.71 15.71
C THR A 377 14.01 23.28 15.36
N ILE A 378 12.77 23.05 14.88
CA ILE A 378 12.28 21.72 14.54
C ILE A 378 13.03 21.14 13.33
N ARG A 379 13.33 21.97 12.32
CA ARG A 379 14.09 21.53 11.13
C ARG A 379 15.53 21.17 11.47
N THR A 380 16.17 21.91 12.39
CA THR A 380 17.50 21.56 12.92
C THR A 380 17.46 20.23 13.64
N ARG A 381 16.48 19.99 14.51
CA ARG A 381 16.30 18.68 15.19
C ARG A 381 16.13 17.51 14.20
N LEU A 382 15.39 17.73 13.10
CA LEU A 382 15.21 16.73 12.05
C LEU A 382 16.56 16.41 11.36
N HIS A 383 17.33 17.45 11.05
CA HIS A 383 18.64 17.35 10.41
C HIS A 383 19.66 16.65 11.32
N ASP A 384 19.77 17.06 12.59
CA ASP A 384 20.73 16.50 13.56
C ASP A 384 20.52 15.01 13.82
N LYS A 385 19.27 14.55 13.70
CA LYS A 385 18.93 13.12 13.76
C LYS A 385 19.20 12.36 12.45
N GLY A 386 19.75 13.02 11.42
CA GLY A 386 20.01 12.40 10.11
C GLY A 386 18.76 11.93 9.37
N MET A 387 17.57 12.37 9.79
CA MET A 387 16.31 11.95 9.19
C MET A 387 16.10 12.61 7.83
N LYS A 388 15.76 11.82 6.81
CA LYS A 388 15.48 12.32 5.46
C LYS A 388 13.98 12.34 5.22
N LYS A 389 13.47 13.47 4.72
CA LYS A 389 12.09 13.58 4.24
C LYS A 389 11.92 12.68 3.01
N VAL A 390 10.86 11.87 2.99
CA VAL A 390 10.49 11.10 1.79
C VAL A 390 10.07 12.08 0.70
N PRO A 391 10.75 12.07 -0.46
CA PRO A 391 10.40 12.96 -1.56
C PRO A 391 9.02 12.62 -2.14
N GLY A 392 8.29 13.64 -2.56
CA GLY A 392 7.05 13.46 -3.32
C GLY A 392 7.36 12.85 -4.69
N CYS A 393 6.77 11.69 -4.95
CA CYS A 393 6.90 10.96 -6.21
C CYS A 393 5.51 10.76 -6.83
N THR A 394 5.40 10.97 -8.13
CA THR A 394 4.19 10.70 -8.89
C THR A 394 4.48 9.72 -10.02
N SER A 395 3.67 8.67 -10.11
CA SER A 395 3.76 7.64 -11.16
C SER A 395 2.63 7.82 -12.18
N ILE A 396 2.92 7.50 -13.43
CA ILE A 396 1.95 7.40 -14.52
C ILE A 396 2.33 6.23 -15.42
N GLU A 397 1.34 5.43 -15.86
CA GLU A 397 1.54 4.38 -16.85
C GLU A 397 1.26 4.93 -18.26
N VAL A 398 2.20 4.74 -19.17
CA VAL A 398 2.04 5.00 -20.61
C VAL A 398 2.65 3.83 -21.38
N ASP A 399 1.93 3.27 -22.32
CA ASP A 399 2.37 2.14 -23.17
C ASP A 399 2.89 0.92 -22.37
N ASN A 400 2.19 0.56 -21.29
CA ASN A 400 2.55 -0.50 -20.33
C ASN A 400 3.88 -0.27 -19.57
N VAL A 401 4.39 0.96 -19.58
CA VAL A 401 5.59 1.36 -18.82
C VAL A 401 5.20 2.36 -17.75
N VAL A 402 5.61 2.08 -16.51
CA VAL A 402 5.41 3.01 -15.40
C VAL A 402 6.55 4.00 -15.33
N HIS A 403 6.23 5.27 -15.59
CA HIS A 403 7.13 6.41 -15.44
C HIS A 403 6.94 7.05 -14.07
N GLN A 404 8.04 7.52 -13.46
CA GLN A 404 8.00 8.17 -12.15
C GLN A 404 8.70 9.52 -12.22
N PHE A 405 8.11 10.50 -11.56
CA PHE A 405 8.59 11.87 -11.50
C PHE A 405 8.77 12.30 -10.04
N LEU A 406 9.90 12.88 -9.74
CA LEU A 406 10.15 13.63 -8.50
C LEU A 406 9.94 15.13 -8.76
N VAL A 407 9.91 15.91 -7.68
CA VAL A 407 9.84 17.38 -7.81
C VAL A 407 11.05 17.88 -8.58
N GLY A 408 10.82 18.65 -9.65
CA GLY A 408 11.88 19.23 -10.48
C GLY A 408 12.71 18.23 -11.28
N ASP A 409 12.20 17.02 -11.50
CA ASP A 409 12.91 15.95 -12.22
C ASP A 409 13.23 16.34 -13.67
N LYS A 410 14.50 16.15 -14.07
CA LYS A 410 15.01 16.42 -15.43
C LYS A 410 15.67 15.20 -16.07
N VAL A 411 15.56 14.03 -15.42
CA VAL A 411 16.27 12.80 -15.86
C VAL A 411 15.51 12.05 -16.97
N HIS A 412 14.19 12.29 -17.08
CA HIS A 412 13.36 11.61 -18.06
C HIS A 412 13.83 11.91 -19.51
N PRO A 413 13.87 10.91 -20.42
CA PRO A 413 14.29 11.11 -21.82
C PRO A 413 13.55 12.24 -22.56
N LEU A 414 12.26 12.42 -22.26
CA LEU A 414 11.42 13.50 -22.84
C LEU A 414 11.36 14.74 -21.92
N SER A 415 12.38 14.97 -21.11
CA SER A 415 12.38 16.08 -20.15
C SER A 415 12.13 17.44 -20.83
N ASN A 416 12.77 17.71 -21.97
CA ASN A 416 12.59 18.99 -22.68
C ASN A 416 11.15 19.22 -23.16
N GLU A 417 10.49 18.18 -23.66
CA GLU A 417 9.11 18.22 -24.13
C GLU A 417 8.13 18.38 -22.95
N ILE A 418 8.40 17.68 -21.85
CA ILE A 418 7.62 17.77 -20.62
C ILE A 418 7.66 19.20 -20.06
N TYR A 419 8.85 19.81 -19.98
CA TYR A 419 8.98 21.19 -19.48
C TYR A 419 8.40 22.23 -20.44
N LYS A 420 8.43 22.01 -21.76
CA LYS A 420 7.69 22.86 -22.71
C LYS A 420 6.18 22.79 -22.49
N MET A 421 5.63 21.58 -22.30
CA MET A 421 4.21 21.40 -21.98
C MET A 421 3.86 22.00 -20.62
N LEU A 422 4.74 21.88 -19.64
CA LEU A 422 4.55 22.48 -18.31
C LEU A 422 4.45 24.01 -18.40
N ASN A 423 5.34 24.66 -19.15
CA ASN A 423 5.29 26.10 -19.37
C ASN A 423 3.99 26.52 -20.11
N GLU A 424 3.53 25.72 -21.07
CA GLU A 424 2.26 25.97 -21.75
C GLU A 424 1.06 25.77 -20.80
N MET A 425 1.11 24.77 -19.92
CA MET A 425 0.09 24.58 -18.88
C MET A 425 0.04 25.80 -17.95
N ASP A 426 1.19 26.26 -17.45
CA ASP A 426 1.24 27.41 -16.54
C ASP A 426 0.72 28.69 -17.26
N ARG A 427 1.12 28.93 -18.52
CA ARG A 427 0.60 30.04 -19.32
C ARG A 427 -0.93 30.02 -19.49
N LEU A 428 -1.49 28.85 -19.75
CA LEU A 428 -2.95 28.68 -19.92
C LEU A 428 -3.69 28.79 -18.58
N LEU A 429 -3.08 28.34 -17.48
CA LEU A 429 -3.61 28.53 -16.13
C LEU A 429 -3.68 30.01 -15.76
N ASP A 430 -2.62 30.78 -16.04
CA ASP A 430 -2.60 32.25 -15.83
C ASP A 430 -3.68 32.96 -16.64
N MET A 431 -3.84 32.59 -17.93
CA MET A 431 -4.92 33.13 -18.78
C MET A 431 -6.33 32.78 -18.27
N ALA A 432 -6.47 31.65 -17.58
CA ALA A 432 -7.72 31.21 -16.93
C ALA A 432 -7.94 31.89 -15.56
N GLY A 433 -7.01 32.76 -15.11
CA GLY A 433 -7.09 33.45 -13.84
C GLY A 433 -6.67 32.63 -12.63
N PHE A 434 -5.90 31.54 -12.82
CA PHE A 434 -5.36 30.77 -11.72
C PHE A 434 -4.32 31.56 -10.96
N GLN A 435 -4.49 31.65 -9.65
CA GLN A 435 -3.51 32.25 -8.74
C GLN A 435 -2.93 31.13 -7.85
N PRO A 436 -1.61 30.88 -7.90
CA PRO A 436 -0.98 29.92 -7.01
C PRO A 436 -1.19 30.32 -5.55
N ASP A 437 -1.61 29.37 -4.72
CA ASP A 437 -1.64 29.57 -3.27
C ASP A 437 -0.24 29.34 -2.68
N THR A 438 0.50 30.42 -2.53
CA THR A 438 1.86 30.42 -1.98
C THR A 438 1.91 30.16 -0.48
N SER A 439 0.77 30.21 0.22
CA SER A 439 0.69 29.92 1.66
C SER A 439 1.07 28.48 1.99
N GLU A 440 0.96 27.57 1.02
CA GLU A 440 1.43 26.16 1.16
C GLU A 440 2.95 26.00 1.02
N VAL A 441 3.67 27.02 0.50
CA VAL A 441 5.14 27.02 0.45
C VAL A 441 5.69 27.54 1.76
N LEU A 442 5.97 26.63 2.66
CA LEU A 442 6.38 26.89 4.04
C LEU A 442 7.89 27.14 4.14
N TYR A 443 8.39 28.04 3.30
CA TYR A 443 9.74 28.59 3.32
C TYR A 443 9.67 30.12 3.42
N ASP A 444 10.58 30.71 4.18
CA ASP A 444 10.75 32.15 4.27
C ASP A 444 11.59 32.64 3.07
N ILE A 445 10.96 32.73 1.92
CA ILE A 445 11.52 33.13 0.63
C ILE A 445 10.55 34.05 -0.10
N ASP A 446 11.04 34.78 -1.10
CA ASP A 446 10.23 35.71 -1.91
C ASP A 446 9.10 34.98 -2.64
N GLU A 447 7.98 35.66 -2.88
CA GLU A 447 6.76 35.11 -3.51
C GLU A 447 7.06 34.47 -4.89
N GLU A 448 7.89 35.11 -5.72
CA GLU A 448 8.27 34.59 -7.04
C GLU A 448 8.99 33.22 -6.94
N LEU A 449 9.85 33.06 -5.93
CA LEU A 449 10.51 31.77 -5.66
C LEU A 449 9.53 30.72 -5.12
N LYS A 450 8.52 31.12 -4.36
CA LYS A 450 7.45 30.24 -3.90
C LYS A 450 6.60 29.73 -5.08
N GLU A 451 6.20 30.62 -5.99
CA GLU A 451 5.47 30.25 -7.21
C GLU A 451 6.28 29.28 -8.08
N GLY A 452 7.57 29.57 -8.29
CA GLY A 452 8.48 28.67 -9.00
C GLY A 452 8.61 27.29 -8.36
N ALA A 453 8.60 27.21 -7.03
CA ALA A 453 8.62 25.93 -6.32
C ALA A 453 7.33 25.12 -6.56
N LEU A 454 6.16 25.77 -6.70
CA LEU A 454 4.87 25.13 -6.95
C LEU A 454 4.70 24.67 -8.41
N SER A 455 5.38 25.30 -9.35
CA SER A 455 5.28 24.99 -10.78
C SER A 455 5.86 23.62 -11.14
N HIS A 456 6.85 23.13 -10.40
CA HIS A 456 7.59 21.92 -10.73
C HIS A 456 7.24 20.70 -9.84
N HIS A 457 6.04 20.68 -9.26
CA HIS A 457 5.59 19.52 -8.49
C HIS A 457 5.47 18.26 -9.38
N SER A 458 5.77 17.12 -8.79
CA SER A 458 5.78 15.83 -9.50
C SER A 458 4.45 15.48 -10.17
N GLU A 459 3.32 15.94 -9.63
CA GLU A 459 1.98 15.80 -10.22
C GLU A 459 1.88 16.54 -11.55
N LYS A 460 2.31 17.79 -11.59
CA LYS A 460 2.28 18.62 -12.82
C LYS A 460 3.17 18.02 -13.90
N LEU A 461 4.37 17.52 -13.54
CA LEU A 461 5.27 16.81 -14.46
C LEU A 461 4.63 15.55 -15.04
N ALA A 462 4.00 14.72 -14.19
CA ALA A 462 3.32 13.50 -14.63
C ALA A 462 2.12 13.82 -15.54
N ILE A 463 1.34 14.87 -15.25
CA ILE A 463 0.22 15.32 -16.08
C ILE A 463 0.73 15.86 -17.41
N ALA A 464 1.78 16.70 -17.43
CA ALA A 464 2.40 17.21 -18.64
C ALA A 464 2.91 16.06 -19.53
N PHE A 465 3.57 15.06 -18.94
CA PHE A 465 3.98 13.85 -19.65
C PHE A 465 2.77 13.10 -20.22
N GLY A 466 1.70 12.93 -19.45
CA GLY A 466 0.46 12.31 -19.91
C GLY A 466 -0.18 13.02 -21.09
N LEU A 467 -0.17 14.37 -21.07
CA LEU A 467 -0.72 15.18 -22.15
C LEU A 467 0.05 15.03 -23.48
N ILE A 468 1.39 14.95 -23.44
CA ILE A 468 2.21 14.82 -24.64
C ILE A 468 2.31 13.37 -25.17
N SER A 469 2.11 12.38 -24.28
CA SER A 469 2.36 10.97 -24.59
C SER A 469 1.10 10.14 -24.84
N THR A 470 -0.09 10.72 -24.62
CA THR A 470 -1.36 10.00 -24.79
C THR A 470 -2.29 10.74 -25.75
N LYS A 471 -3.16 10.01 -26.44
CA LYS A 471 -4.11 10.60 -27.40
C LYS A 471 -5.06 11.58 -26.72
N PRO A 472 -5.46 12.68 -27.40
CA PRO A 472 -6.50 13.58 -26.88
C PRO A 472 -7.77 12.82 -26.46
N GLY A 473 -8.38 13.22 -25.36
CA GLY A 473 -9.61 12.61 -24.81
C GLY A 473 -9.39 11.35 -23.97
N THR A 474 -8.19 10.76 -23.93
CA THR A 474 -7.93 9.64 -23.02
C THR A 474 -7.74 10.12 -21.59
N THR A 475 -8.25 9.36 -20.61
CA THR A 475 -8.08 9.65 -19.19
C THR A 475 -6.61 9.55 -18.77
N ILE A 476 -6.08 10.57 -18.10
CA ILE A 476 -4.75 10.56 -17.49
C ILE A 476 -4.88 10.04 -16.06
N ARG A 477 -4.13 8.99 -15.71
CA ARG A 477 -4.13 8.41 -14.36
C ARG A 477 -2.76 8.56 -13.73
N ILE A 478 -2.72 9.20 -12.56
CA ILE A 478 -1.49 9.40 -11.80
C ILE A 478 -1.63 8.85 -10.37
N VAL A 479 -0.53 8.38 -9.81
CA VAL A 479 -0.45 7.88 -8.44
C VAL A 479 0.63 8.65 -7.69
N LYS A 480 0.24 9.33 -6.62
CA LYS A 480 1.10 10.11 -5.73
C LYS A 480 1.36 9.36 -4.43
N ASN A 481 2.61 9.30 -3.99
CA ASN A 481 2.98 8.69 -2.70
C ASN A 481 2.69 9.55 -1.48
N LEU A 482 2.37 10.83 -1.68
CA LEU A 482 1.97 11.79 -0.65
C LEU A 482 0.57 12.33 -0.97
N ARG A 483 -0.02 13.09 -0.06
CA ARG A 483 -1.27 13.82 -0.32
C ARG A 483 -1.05 14.87 -1.41
N VAL A 484 -2.02 15.03 -2.31
CA VAL A 484 -2.06 16.11 -3.30
C VAL A 484 -2.23 17.43 -2.54
N CYS A 485 -1.38 18.43 -2.81
CA CYS A 485 -1.51 19.75 -2.19
C CYS A 485 -2.64 20.56 -2.83
N GLY A 486 -3.17 21.56 -2.10
CA GLY A 486 -4.27 22.39 -2.57
C GLY A 486 -3.97 23.10 -3.88
N ASN A 487 -2.72 23.56 -4.05
CA ASN A 487 -2.28 24.20 -5.29
C ASN A 487 -2.34 23.24 -6.48
N CYS A 488 -1.75 22.02 -6.38
CA CYS A 488 -1.83 21.02 -7.44
C CYS A 488 -3.27 20.57 -7.70
N HIS A 489 -4.10 20.47 -6.66
CA HIS A 489 -5.51 20.12 -6.81
C HIS A 489 -6.27 21.16 -7.61
N SER A 490 -6.16 22.44 -7.25
CA SER A 490 -6.83 23.56 -7.93
C SER A 490 -6.34 23.73 -9.37
N ALA A 491 -5.01 23.60 -9.59
CA ALA A 491 -4.44 23.63 -10.93
C ALA A 491 -4.97 22.47 -11.79
N THR A 492 -5.03 21.24 -11.24
CA THR A 492 -5.50 20.05 -11.99
C THR A 492 -6.97 20.16 -12.38
N LYS A 493 -7.83 20.78 -11.55
CA LYS A 493 -9.23 21.10 -11.93
C LYS A 493 -9.26 21.92 -13.22
N LEU A 494 -8.50 23.01 -13.27
CA LEU A 494 -8.45 23.88 -14.45
C LEU A 494 -7.81 23.19 -15.65
N VAL A 495 -6.71 22.44 -15.47
CA VAL A 495 -6.08 21.65 -16.52
C VAL A 495 -7.06 20.65 -17.13
N SER A 496 -7.90 19.99 -16.31
CA SER A 496 -8.91 19.07 -16.82
C SER A 496 -9.90 19.73 -17.77
N LYS A 497 -10.28 20.98 -17.49
CA LYS A 497 -11.18 21.79 -18.32
C LYS A 497 -10.46 22.34 -19.58
N ILE A 498 -9.27 22.94 -19.40
CA ILE A 498 -8.51 23.57 -20.49
C ILE A 498 -8.15 22.57 -21.58
N PHE A 499 -7.66 21.40 -21.19
CA PHE A 499 -7.23 20.37 -22.13
C PHE A 499 -8.34 19.37 -22.50
N ASN A 500 -9.56 19.56 -21.97
CA ASN A 500 -10.69 18.64 -22.13
C ASN A 500 -10.28 17.17 -21.83
N ARG A 501 -9.67 16.98 -20.67
CA ARG A 501 -9.12 15.68 -20.24
C ARG A 501 -9.66 15.32 -18.86
N GLU A 502 -10.17 14.11 -18.74
CA GLU A 502 -10.35 13.53 -17.43
C GLU A 502 -9.00 13.16 -16.82
N ILE A 503 -8.75 13.59 -15.59
CA ILE A 503 -7.53 13.28 -14.83
C ILE A 503 -7.96 12.62 -13.54
N ILE A 504 -7.43 11.41 -13.30
CA ILE A 504 -7.67 10.66 -12.06
C ILE A 504 -6.36 10.62 -11.29
N ALA A 505 -6.32 11.27 -10.15
CA ALA A 505 -5.17 11.25 -9.26
C ALA A 505 -5.49 10.42 -8.01
N ARG A 506 -4.69 9.39 -7.75
CA ARG A 506 -4.68 8.68 -6.47
C ARG A 506 -3.57 9.24 -5.60
N ASP A 507 -3.91 9.71 -4.44
CA ASP A 507 -2.94 10.06 -3.42
C ASP A 507 -2.87 8.99 -2.32
N ARG A 508 -2.22 9.29 -1.19
CA ARG A 508 -2.07 8.34 -0.08
C ARG A 508 -3.41 7.93 0.53
N ASN A 509 -4.41 8.80 0.48
CA ASN A 509 -5.66 8.64 1.22
C ASN A 509 -6.85 8.29 0.32
N ARG A 510 -6.93 8.87 -0.88
CA ARG A 510 -8.13 8.80 -1.72
C ARG A 510 -7.86 9.04 -3.21
N PHE A 511 -8.91 8.91 -4.01
CA PHE A 511 -8.94 9.34 -5.40
C PHE A 511 -9.53 10.73 -5.55
N HIS A 512 -9.02 11.46 -6.54
CA HIS A 512 -9.53 12.72 -7.04
C HIS A 512 -9.83 12.54 -8.53
N HIS A 513 -11.11 12.60 -8.89
CA HIS A 513 -11.54 12.56 -10.28
C HIS A 513 -11.78 13.99 -10.76
N PHE A 514 -10.86 14.50 -11.58
CA PHE A 514 -10.94 15.84 -12.16
C PHE A 514 -11.56 15.76 -13.55
N LYS A 515 -12.66 16.46 -13.73
CA LYS A 515 -13.36 16.54 -15.00
C LYS A 515 -14.08 17.88 -15.13
N ASP A 516 -13.99 18.51 -16.31
CA ASP A 516 -14.69 19.75 -16.65
C ASP A 516 -14.48 20.89 -15.63
N GLY A 517 -13.32 20.94 -14.98
CA GLY A 517 -12.99 21.94 -13.97
C GLY A 517 -13.50 21.65 -12.55
N SER A 518 -14.07 20.48 -12.32
CA SER A 518 -14.54 20.03 -11.01
C SER A 518 -13.73 18.83 -10.50
N CYS A 519 -13.86 18.53 -9.21
CA CYS A 519 -13.29 17.33 -8.59
C CYS A 519 -14.35 16.57 -7.81
N SER A 520 -14.33 15.24 -7.85
CA SER A 520 -15.23 14.37 -7.08
C SER A 520 -15.19 14.57 -5.56
N CYS A 521 -14.12 15.17 -5.03
CA CYS A 521 -13.97 15.42 -3.59
C CYS A 521 -14.75 16.66 -3.10
N ASN A 522 -15.36 17.44 -3.99
CA ASN A 522 -16.07 18.69 -3.67
C ASN A 522 -15.25 19.66 -2.82
N ASP A 523 -13.93 19.62 -2.98
CA ASP A 523 -12.93 20.43 -2.25
C ASP A 523 -12.97 20.26 -0.71
N TYR A 524 -13.66 19.24 -0.20
CA TYR A 524 -13.81 18.96 1.24
C TYR A 524 -12.48 18.83 1.99
N TRP A 525 -11.41 18.48 1.29
CA TRP A 525 -10.09 18.23 1.87
C TRP A 525 -9.09 19.39 1.71
N LEU A 526 -9.50 20.50 1.11
CA LEU A 526 -8.64 21.67 0.89
C LEU A 526 -8.68 22.66 2.05
N ASN A 527 -9.65 22.54 2.93
CA ASN A 527 -9.85 23.41 4.09
C ASN A 527 -9.12 22.89 5.32
#